data_9effa1e1a95931f9c7d17e42b99c2977
#
_entry.id   9effa1e1a95931f9c7d17e42b99c2977
#
_cell.length_a   1.000
_cell.length_b   1.000
_cell.length_c   1.000
_cell.angle_alpha   90.00
_cell.angle_beta   90.00
_cell.angle_gamma   90.00
#
_symmetry.space_group_name_H-M   'P 1'
#
loop_
_entity.id
_entity.type
_entity.pdbx_description
1 polymer ?
#
loop_
_entity_poly.entity_id
_entity_poly.type
_entity_poly.pdbx_seq_one_letter_code
_entity_poly.pdbx_strand_id
1 'polypeptide(L)'
;MIRTTFAAALLAAALATPALAQNGPPPSPYTPRVDKPTCTRDELKALTAAYVEGQRSGSLAALPLHEKAQYLQNMETIEPAAGLWNTALPVANALSLHDDKRCKTFTEIVVTDGGTPYILGTRLYLHEGQVIRVDSIVTKTGDWLFNANAFLKYTKQENWQPLHAYQRTEPAEMIRGANAYLDGFSDKFTDIPWGVPCARLEGGAYTNRDNSPTASCEVGMPPGVLYIVNRDYLVDEEMGVINVYCRFGGSTGGPDSHTFRYIDGKFRQIHTLTAIPGPQANDEGGMVRGAADPNAS
;
A
#
# COMPACT_ATOMS: atom_id res chain seq x y z
N MET A 1 -1.81 56.81 -67.08
CA MET A 1 -2.59 55.67 -66.61
C MET A 1 -1.72 54.80 -65.76
N ILE A 2 -1.87 54.93 -64.42
CA ILE A 2 -1.06 54.20 -63.43
C ILE A 2 -1.93 53.13 -62.87
N ARG A 3 -1.55 51.86 -63.06
CA ARG A 3 -2.20 50.68 -62.45
C ARG A 3 -1.52 50.38 -61.14
N THR A 4 -2.22 50.55 -60.05
CA THR A 4 -1.82 50.12 -58.72
C THR A 4 -2.32 48.70 -58.46
N THR A 5 -1.41 47.78 -58.26
CA THR A 5 -1.67 46.39 -57.83
C THR A 5 -1.66 46.35 -56.30
N PHE A 6 -2.81 45.97 -55.72
CA PHE A 6 -2.91 45.64 -54.30
C PHE A 6 -2.47 44.19 -54.08
N ALA A 7 -1.42 44.02 -53.27
CA ALA A 7 -1.04 42.71 -52.76
C ALA A 7 -1.79 42.43 -51.45
N ALA A 8 -2.63 41.39 -51.41
CA ALA A 8 -3.29 40.91 -50.21
C ALA A 8 -2.33 39.99 -49.45
N ALA A 9 -1.94 40.37 -48.25
CA ALA A 9 -1.20 39.54 -47.32
C ALA A 9 -2.18 38.68 -46.53
N LEU A 10 -2.15 37.35 -46.76
CA LEU A 10 -2.85 36.36 -45.93
C LEU A 10 -2.06 36.16 -44.64
N LEU A 11 -2.59 36.62 -43.50
CA LEU A 11 -2.14 36.22 -42.17
C LEU A 11 -2.69 34.79 -41.87
N ALA A 12 -1.80 33.81 -41.85
CA ALA A 12 -2.10 32.51 -41.32
C ALA A 12 -2.06 32.56 -39.77
N ALA A 13 -3.22 32.56 -39.12
CA ALA A 13 -3.31 32.40 -37.68
C ALA A 13 -3.05 30.93 -37.31
N ALA A 14 -1.90 30.63 -36.76
CA ALA A 14 -1.60 29.33 -36.16
C ALA A 14 -2.44 29.18 -34.89
N LEU A 15 -3.46 28.32 -34.94
CA LEU A 15 -4.20 27.89 -33.77
C LEU A 15 -3.28 26.96 -32.94
N ALA A 16 -2.71 27.52 -31.87
CA ALA A 16 -2.04 26.73 -30.86
C ALA A 16 -3.09 25.92 -30.09
N THR A 17 -3.15 24.61 -30.33
CA THR A 17 -3.90 23.71 -29.51
C THR A 17 -3.30 23.70 -28.10
N PRO A 18 -4.10 23.90 -27.03
CA PRO A 18 -3.58 23.77 -25.69
C PRO A 18 -3.16 22.31 -25.48
N ALA A 19 -1.88 22.10 -25.14
CA ALA A 19 -1.41 20.81 -24.67
C ALA A 19 -2.22 20.47 -23.41
N LEU A 20 -3.02 19.40 -23.47
CA LEU A 20 -3.65 18.84 -22.30
C LEU A 20 -2.52 18.46 -21.33
N ALA A 21 -2.41 19.20 -20.24
CA ALA A 21 -1.51 18.87 -19.15
C ALA A 21 -1.87 17.44 -18.69
N GLN A 22 -0.93 16.52 -18.84
CA GLN A 22 -1.04 15.19 -18.26
C GLN A 22 -1.01 15.38 -16.74
N ASN A 23 -2.19 15.40 -16.11
CA ASN A 23 -2.37 15.41 -14.66
C ASN A 23 -2.13 14.00 -14.10
N GLY A 24 -0.97 13.41 -14.40
CA GLY A 24 -0.44 12.32 -13.60
C GLY A 24 0.15 12.92 -12.31
N PRO A 25 0.04 12.22 -11.16
CA PRO A 25 0.74 12.65 -9.95
C PRO A 25 2.22 12.85 -10.29
N PRO A 26 2.88 13.89 -9.78
CA PRO A 26 4.31 14.08 -9.99
C PRO A 26 5.03 12.82 -9.51
N PRO A 27 6.06 12.33 -10.24
CA PRO A 27 6.83 11.17 -9.80
C PRO A 27 7.36 11.49 -8.40
N SER A 28 7.21 10.52 -7.48
CA SER A 28 7.76 10.65 -6.13
C SER A 28 9.23 11.09 -6.25
N PRO A 29 9.65 12.15 -5.56
CA PRO A 29 11.03 12.65 -5.64
C PRO A 29 12.07 11.64 -5.14
N TYR A 30 11.63 10.48 -4.66
CA TYR A 30 12.46 9.44 -4.05
C TYR A 30 12.37 8.07 -4.73
N THR A 31 12.23 8.03 -6.05
CA THR A 31 12.61 6.81 -6.77
C THR A 31 14.01 7.04 -7.34
N PRO A 32 15.10 6.63 -6.68
CA PRO A 32 16.38 6.55 -7.35
C PRO A 32 16.17 5.65 -8.57
N ARG A 33 16.48 6.13 -9.77
CA ARG A 33 16.64 5.26 -10.93
C ARG A 33 17.84 4.38 -10.62
N VAL A 34 17.59 3.21 -10.06
CA VAL A 34 18.67 2.25 -9.80
C VAL A 34 18.84 1.49 -11.09
N ASP A 35 19.81 1.89 -11.90
CA ASP A 35 20.17 1.21 -13.15
C ASP A 35 20.67 -0.23 -12.86
N LYS A 36 21.00 -0.54 -11.60
CA LYS A 36 21.32 -1.88 -11.10
C LYS A 36 20.94 -1.95 -9.62
N PRO A 37 20.19 -2.99 -9.19
CA PRO A 37 19.91 -3.20 -7.76
C PRO A 37 21.22 -3.33 -6.98
N THR A 38 21.32 -2.64 -5.84
CA THR A 38 22.48 -2.69 -4.94
C THR A 38 22.27 -3.67 -3.79
N CYS A 39 21.20 -4.46 -3.81
CA CYS A 39 20.81 -5.42 -2.78
C CYS A 39 20.46 -6.77 -3.39
N THR A 40 20.54 -7.81 -2.59
CA THR A 40 20.05 -9.15 -2.89
C THR A 40 18.78 -9.45 -2.10
N ARG A 41 17.98 -10.41 -2.56
CA ARG A 41 16.79 -10.87 -1.85
C ARG A 41 17.14 -11.43 -0.46
N ASP A 42 18.27 -12.10 -0.31
CA ASP A 42 18.70 -12.67 0.98
C ASP A 42 19.10 -11.58 1.98
N GLU A 43 19.74 -10.51 1.53
CA GLU A 43 19.96 -9.31 2.36
C GLU A 43 18.65 -8.69 2.83
N LEU A 44 17.65 -8.58 1.95
CA LEU A 44 16.33 -8.05 2.31
C LEU A 44 15.60 -8.97 3.30
N LYS A 45 15.69 -10.31 3.15
CA LYS A 45 15.15 -11.28 4.11
C LYS A 45 15.82 -11.14 5.48
N ALA A 46 17.14 -11.05 5.52
CA ALA A 46 17.87 -10.84 6.77
C ALA A 46 17.49 -9.50 7.44
N LEU A 47 17.32 -8.45 6.64
CA LEU A 47 16.89 -7.14 7.10
C LEU A 47 15.50 -7.18 7.75
N THR A 48 14.51 -7.85 7.12
CA THR A 48 13.16 -7.97 7.69
C THR A 48 13.13 -8.83 8.93
N ALA A 49 13.94 -9.89 9.00
CA ALA A 49 14.08 -10.69 10.22
C ALA A 49 14.64 -9.87 11.39
N ALA A 50 15.68 -9.06 11.12
CA ALA A 50 16.23 -8.14 12.11
C ALA A 50 15.24 -7.05 12.54
N TYR A 51 14.43 -6.54 11.61
CA TYR A 51 13.37 -5.58 11.92
C TYR A 51 12.29 -6.18 12.84
N VAL A 52 11.80 -7.39 12.54
CA VAL A 52 10.80 -8.07 13.38
C VAL A 52 11.32 -8.30 14.80
N GLU A 53 12.58 -8.71 14.93
CA GLU A 53 13.21 -8.87 16.25
C GLU A 53 13.43 -7.52 16.93
N GLY A 54 13.80 -6.50 16.16
CA GLY A 54 13.88 -5.12 16.65
C GLY A 54 12.55 -4.62 17.22
N GLN A 55 11.44 -4.93 16.54
CA GLN A 55 10.10 -4.57 17.03
C GLN A 55 9.72 -5.36 18.29
N ARG A 56 10.15 -6.63 18.42
CA ARG A 56 9.95 -7.41 19.65
C ARG A 56 10.72 -6.84 20.84
N SER A 57 11.93 -6.39 20.60
CA SER A 57 12.80 -5.83 21.65
C SER A 57 12.60 -4.34 21.91
N GLY A 58 11.90 -3.63 21.02
CA GLY A 58 11.76 -2.17 21.07
C GLY A 58 13.04 -1.44 20.69
N SER A 59 13.82 -1.99 19.74
CA SER A 59 15.08 -1.38 19.31
C SER A 59 15.44 -1.73 17.87
N LEU A 60 15.74 -0.74 17.07
CA LEU A 60 16.26 -0.92 15.70
C LEU A 60 17.81 -0.99 15.66
N ALA A 61 18.49 -1.12 16.79
CA ALA A 61 19.97 -1.09 16.86
C ALA A 61 20.66 -2.20 16.04
N ALA A 62 19.98 -3.30 15.74
CA ALA A 62 20.49 -4.38 14.89
C ALA A 62 20.39 -4.08 13.39
N LEU A 63 19.67 -3.03 12.98
CA LEU A 63 19.59 -2.64 11.57
C LEU A 63 20.80 -1.80 11.16
N PRO A 64 21.31 -1.95 9.94
CA PRO A 64 22.40 -1.13 9.40
C PRO A 64 21.87 0.27 9.02
N LEU A 65 21.48 1.05 10.02
CA LEU A 65 20.89 2.38 9.81
C LEU A 65 21.95 3.36 9.33
N HIS A 66 21.66 4.10 8.28
CA HIS A 66 22.47 5.23 7.86
C HIS A 66 22.35 6.38 8.88
N GLU A 67 23.42 7.14 9.13
CA GLU A 67 23.42 8.25 10.11
C GLU A 67 22.36 9.33 9.84
N LYS A 68 21.95 9.51 8.56
CA LYS A 68 20.94 10.44 8.09
C LYS A 68 19.66 9.73 7.64
N ALA A 69 19.40 8.54 8.19
CA ALA A 69 18.17 7.83 7.84
C ALA A 69 16.93 8.66 8.18
N GLN A 70 15.94 8.63 7.29
CA GLN A 70 14.65 9.28 7.49
C GLN A 70 13.71 8.36 8.26
N TYR A 71 12.92 8.93 9.15
CA TYR A 71 11.94 8.20 9.96
C TYR A 71 10.56 8.80 9.77
N LEU A 72 9.62 7.97 9.29
CA LEU A 72 8.23 8.37 9.09
C LEU A 72 7.30 7.41 9.84
N GLN A 73 6.25 7.98 10.44
CA GLN A 73 5.14 7.20 10.97
C GLN A 73 3.83 7.88 10.55
N ASN A 74 2.93 7.09 9.97
CA ASN A 74 1.68 7.58 9.41
C ASN A 74 1.89 8.77 8.44
N MET A 75 2.92 8.62 7.57
CA MET A 75 3.32 9.60 6.54
C MET A 75 3.78 10.97 7.07
N GLU A 76 4.02 11.07 8.37
CA GLU A 76 4.61 12.25 8.99
C GLU A 76 6.06 11.96 9.38
N THR A 77 6.96 12.90 9.07
CA THR A 77 8.35 12.81 9.53
C THR A 77 8.41 12.98 11.03
N ILE A 78 9.09 12.07 11.71
CA ILE A 78 9.21 12.09 13.16
C ILE A 78 10.67 11.92 13.59
N GLU A 79 10.97 12.31 14.82
CA GLU A 79 12.25 12.00 15.44
C GLU A 79 12.39 10.48 15.64
N PRO A 80 13.58 9.89 15.44
CA PRO A 80 13.79 8.45 15.57
C PRO A 80 13.28 7.88 16.89
N ALA A 81 13.46 8.61 18.00
CA ALA A 81 13.05 8.19 19.34
C ALA A 81 11.52 8.21 19.56
N ALA A 82 10.75 8.88 18.68
CA ALA A 82 9.30 8.99 18.82
C ALA A 82 8.53 7.85 18.15
N GLY A 83 9.21 7.03 17.32
CA GLY A 83 8.57 5.95 16.56
C GLY A 83 8.21 4.75 17.42
N LEU A 84 7.13 4.04 17.02
CA LEU A 84 6.63 2.85 17.72
C LEU A 84 7.66 1.71 17.73
N TRP A 85 8.62 1.69 16.82
CA TRP A 85 9.74 0.73 16.81
C TRP A 85 10.64 0.80 18.06
N ASN A 86 10.51 1.83 18.90
CA ASN A 86 11.19 1.93 20.22
C ASN A 86 10.36 1.31 21.36
N THR A 87 9.20 0.74 21.06
CA THR A 87 8.36 0.03 22.02
C THR A 87 8.46 -1.46 21.76
N ALA A 88 8.83 -2.23 22.78
CA ALA A 88 8.82 -3.68 22.72
C ALA A 88 7.38 -4.18 22.56
N LEU A 89 7.12 -4.92 21.48
CA LEU A 89 5.79 -5.43 21.15
C LEU A 89 5.79 -6.96 21.03
N PRO A 90 4.80 -7.66 21.64
CA PRO A 90 4.63 -9.10 21.48
C PRO A 90 4.07 -9.44 20.09
N VAL A 91 4.96 -9.52 19.10
CA VAL A 91 4.60 -9.81 17.70
C VAL A 91 3.95 -11.18 17.59
N ALA A 92 2.64 -11.22 17.30
CA ALA A 92 1.84 -12.43 17.14
C ALA A 92 1.95 -13.04 15.74
N ASN A 93 2.15 -12.19 14.71
CA ASN A 93 2.37 -12.58 13.32
C ASN A 93 3.20 -11.52 12.59
N ALA A 94 3.98 -11.97 11.61
CA ALA A 94 4.70 -11.10 10.70
C ALA A 94 4.67 -11.68 9.28
N LEU A 95 4.34 -10.84 8.29
CA LEU A 95 4.41 -11.13 6.86
C LEU A 95 5.36 -10.14 6.20
N SER A 96 6.42 -10.62 5.56
CA SER A 96 7.44 -9.77 4.94
C SER A 96 7.50 -9.95 3.42
N LEU A 97 7.64 -8.83 2.71
CA LEU A 97 7.78 -8.72 1.26
C LEU A 97 9.14 -8.09 0.93
N HIS A 98 9.70 -8.49 -0.21
CA HIS A 98 11.07 -8.13 -0.60
C HIS A 98 11.12 -7.69 -2.07
N ASP A 99 11.24 -6.41 -2.33
CA ASP A 99 11.45 -5.84 -3.68
C ASP A 99 12.96 -5.72 -3.94
N ASP A 100 13.55 -6.76 -4.52
CA ASP A 100 14.98 -6.81 -4.83
C ASP A 100 15.36 -5.94 -6.03
N LYS A 101 14.38 -5.43 -6.79
CA LYS A 101 14.63 -4.50 -7.89
C LYS A 101 14.75 -3.05 -7.43
N ARG A 102 14.11 -2.70 -6.31
CA ARG A 102 14.12 -1.35 -5.76
C ARG A 102 14.74 -1.28 -4.37
N CYS A 103 15.28 -2.40 -3.86
CA CYS A 103 15.88 -2.50 -2.54
C CYS A 103 14.97 -1.97 -1.43
N LYS A 104 13.72 -2.41 -1.45
CA LYS A 104 12.69 -2.08 -0.46
C LYS A 104 12.16 -3.34 0.20
N THR A 105 11.78 -3.23 1.46
CA THR A 105 11.00 -4.26 2.16
C THR A 105 9.69 -3.68 2.66
N PHE A 106 8.71 -4.55 2.85
CA PHE A 106 7.51 -4.26 3.61
C PHE A 106 7.28 -5.40 4.60
N THR A 107 6.98 -5.06 5.84
CA THR A 107 6.63 -6.05 6.86
C THR A 107 5.34 -5.64 7.54
N GLU A 108 4.32 -6.50 7.42
CA GLU A 108 3.08 -6.41 8.15
C GLU A 108 3.23 -7.16 9.48
N ILE A 109 2.99 -6.49 10.60
CA ILE A 109 3.07 -7.05 11.94
C ILE A 109 1.72 -6.92 12.61
N VAL A 110 1.29 -7.99 13.30
CA VAL A 110 0.08 -8.03 14.12
C VAL A 110 0.46 -8.21 15.59
N VAL A 111 -0.08 -7.34 16.44
CA VAL A 111 0.08 -7.35 17.89
C VAL A 111 -1.31 -7.39 18.54
N THR A 112 -1.62 -8.45 19.26
CA THR A 112 -2.91 -8.65 19.94
C THR A 112 -2.85 -8.47 21.45
N ASP A 113 -1.66 -8.71 22.02
CA ASP A 113 -1.42 -8.77 23.47
C ASP A 113 -0.46 -7.67 23.93
N GLY A 114 -0.23 -7.56 25.23
CA GLY A 114 0.76 -6.65 25.80
C GLY A 114 0.29 -5.20 25.98
N GLY A 115 -1.00 -4.95 26.02
CA GLY A 115 -1.59 -3.63 26.24
C GLY A 115 -2.38 -3.12 25.03
N THR A 116 -1.85 -2.14 24.31
CA THR A 116 -2.51 -1.61 23.12
C THR A 116 -2.27 -2.56 21.94
N PRO A 117 -3.33 -3.10 21.27
CA PRO A 117 -3.19 -3.86 20.06
C PRO A 117 -2.84 -2.95 18.88
N TYR A 118 -2.01 -3.48 17.95
CA TYR A 118 -1.59 -2.77 16.74
C TYR A 118 -1.61 -3.68 15.52
N ILE A 119 -1.79 -3.09 14.34
CA ILE A 119 -1.41 -3.68 13.07
C ILE A 119 -0.49 -2.66 12.38
N LEU A 120 0.73 -3.09 12.05
CA LEU A 120 1.78 -2.24 11.51
C LEU A 120 2.10 -2.68 10.09
N GLY A 121 2.29 -1.73 9.20
CA GLY A 121 2.94 -1.96 7.91
C GLY A 121 4.20 -1.10 7.87
N THR A 122 5.39 -1.70 7.87
CA THR A 122 6.65 -0.96 7.88
C THR A 122 7.48 -1.26 6.65
N ARG A 123 7.91 -0.22 5.95
CA ARG A 123 8.86 -0.27 4.86
C ARG A 123 10.26 0.15 5.31
N LEU A 124 11.25 -0.60 4.86
CA LEU A 124 12.66 -0.22 4.94
C LEU A 124 13.19 0.00 3.53
N TYR A 125 13.93 1.07 3.35
CA TYR A 125 14.58 1.42 2.09
C TYR A 125 16.08 1.24 2.25
N LEU A 126 16.65 0.32 1.47
CA LEU A 126 18.05 -0.03 1.52
C LEU A 126 18.82 0.65 0.38
N HIS A 127 19.94 1.26 0.68
CA HIS A 127 20.87 1.82 -0.30
C HIS A 127 22.29 1.52 0.15
N GLU A 128 23.09 0.89 -0.74
CA GLU A 128 24.49 0.52 -0.46
C GLU A 128 24.69 -0.22 0.88
N GLY A 129 23.78 -1.16 1.19
CA GLY A 129 23.82 -1.96 2.40
C GLY A 129 23.35 -1.25 3.67
N GLN A 130 22.90 0.00 3.59
CA GLN A 130 22.38 0.76 4.71
C GLN A 130 20.89 1.12 4.56
N VAL A 131 20.15 1.11 5.65
CA VAL A 131 18.76 1.56 5.70
C VAL A 131 18.76 3.09 5.74
N ILE A 132 18.28 3.70 4.66
CA ILE A 132 18.19 5.16 4.51
C ILE A 132 16.83 5.73 4.91
N ARG A 133 15.80 4.88 5.07
CA ARG A 133 14.46 5.30 5.49
C ARG A 133 13.72 4.15 6.17
N VAL A 134 13.07 4.47 7.28
CA VAL A 134 12.08 3.65 7.99
C VAL A 134 10.73 4.36 7.86
N ASP A 135 9.72 3.70 7.32
CA ASP A 135 8.40 4.31 7.06
C ASP A 135 7.30 3.34 7.49
N SER A 136 6.57 3.69 8.56
CA SER A 136 5.55 2.84 9.17
C SER A 136 4.16 3.45 9.05
N ILE A 137 3.19 2.65 8.60
CA ILE A 137 1.77 2.90 8.85
C ILE A 137 1.37 2.08 10.07
N VAL A 138 0.86 2.76 11.08
CA VAL A 138 0.49 2.20 12.39
C VAL A 138 -0.99 2.39 12.58
N THR A 139 -1.74 1.28 12.69
CA THR A 139 -3.16 1.29 13.02
C THR A 139 -3.39 0.70 14.41
N LYS A 140 -4.42 1.20 15.10
CA LYS A 140 -4.80 0.83 16.46
C LYS A 140 -6.31 0.97 16.66
N THR A 141 -6.80 0.60 17.83
CA THR A 141 -8.21 0.80 18.20
C THR A 141 -8.68 2.23 17.92
N GLY A 142 -9.78 2.36 17.21
CA GLY A 142 -10.34 3.63 16.75
C GLY A 142 -10.06 3.93 15.27
N ASP A 143 -9.08 3.28 14.66
CA ASP A 143 -8.81 3.39 13.22
C ASP A 143 -9.78 2.54 12.39
N TRP A 144 -9.82 2.80 11.09
CA TRP A 144 -10.77 2.21 10.13
C TRP A 144 -10.81 0.68 10.19
N LEU A 145 -11.98 0.13 10.53
CA LEU A 145 -12.28 -1.30 10.64
C LEU A 145 -11.29 -2.09 11.52
N PHE A 146 -10.58 -1.41 12.44
CA PHE A 146 -9.53 -2.03 13.22
C PHE A 146 -10.06 -3.15 14.12
N ASN A 147 -9.45 -4.34 14.02
CA ASN A 147 -9.54 -5.42 14.99
C ASN A 147 -8.34 -6.37 14.80
N ALA A 148 -7.35 -6.29 15.68
CA ALA A 148 -6.11 -7.07 15.57
C ALA A 148 -6.35 -8.59 15.73
N ASN A 149 -7.33 -9.01 16.55
CA ASN A 149 -7.64 -10.44 16.73
C ASN A 149 -8.24 -11.04 15.45
N ALA A 150 -9.21 -10.34 14.84
CA ALA A 150 -9.80 -10.76 13.57
C ALA A 150 -8.74 -10.74 12.46
N PHE A 151 -7.90 -9.70 12.39
CA PHE A 151 -6.82 -9.62 11.42
C PHE A 151 -5.87 -10.82 11.55
N LEU A 152 -5.42 -11.14 12.77
CA LEU A 152 -4.57 -12.30 13.06
C LEU A 152 -5.22 -13.62 12.64
N LYS A 153 -6.52 -13.78 12.98
CA LYS A 153 -7.30 -14.98 12.65
C LYS A 153 -7.29 -15.24 11.14
N TYR A 154 -7.60 -14.21 10.34
CA TYR A 154 -7.76 -14.38 8.89
C TYR A 154 -6.42 -14.41 8.15
N THR A 155 -5.43 -13.61 8.52
CA THR A 155 -4.08 -13.69 7.95
C THR A 155 -3.49 -15.12 8.09
N LYS A 156 -3.74 -15.79 9.22
CA LYS A 156 -3.28 -17.18 9.44
C LYS A 156 -4.01 -18.23 8.58
N GLN A 157 -5.17 -17.92 8.04
CA GLN A 157 -5.93 -18.81 7.16
C GLN A 157 -5.51 -18.68 5.70
N GLU A 158 -4.84 -17.60 5.36
CA GLU A 158 -4.42 -17.28 4.00
C GLU A 158 -3.08 -17.94 3.64
N ASN A 159 -2.91 -18.25 2.36
CA ASN A 159 -1.68 -18.82 1.87
C ASN A 159 -0.77 -17.73 1.28
N TRP A 160 0.32 -17.42 1.98
CA TRP A 160 1.35 -16.46 1.59
C TRP A 160 2.68 -17.12 1.20
N GLN A 161 2.63 -18.37 0.69
CA GLN A 161 3.83 -19.04 0.20
C GLN A 161 4.29 -18.47 -1.15
N PRO A 162 5.58 -18.51 -1.48
CA PRO A 162 6.11 -18.14 -2.79
C PRO A 162 5.37 -18.84 -3.92
N LEU A 163 5.18 -18.16 -5.05
CA LEU A 163 4.50 -18.69 -6.23
C LEU A 163 5.47 -19.45 -7.13
N HIS A 164 4.97 -20.51 -7.76
CA HIS A 164 5.66 -21.09 -8.91
C HIS A 164 5.79 -20.05 -10.03
N ALA A 165 6.87 -20.13 -10.81
CA ALA A 165 7.15 -19.14 -11.84
C ALA A 165 5.99 -18.93 -12.85
N TYR A 166 5.27 -20.00 -13.18
CA TYR A 166 4.13 -19.96 -14.11
C TYR A 166 2.87 -19.26 -13.55
N GLN A 167 2.78 -19.07 -12.22
CA GLN A 167 1.66 -18.39 -11.54
C GLN A 167 1.94 -16.89 -11.33
N ARG A 168 3.18 -16.46 -11.55
CA ARG A 168 3.60 -15.08 -11.28
C ARG A 168 3.03 -14.15 -12.34
N THR A 169 2.64 -12.98 -11.89
CA THR A 169 2.16 -11.88 -12.73
C THR A 169 3.30 -10.89 -12.94
N GLU A 170 3.44 -10.38 -14.15
CA GLU A 170 4.46 -9.37 -14.47
C GLU A 170 4.29 -8.11 -13.62
N PRO A 171 5.38 -7.49 -13.12
CA PRO A 171 5.32 -6.30 -12.25
C PRO A 171 4.48 -5.16 -12.82
N ALA A 172 4.58 -4.90 -14.12
CA ALA A 172 3.81 -3.85 -14.77
C ALA A 172 2.29 -4.13 -14.74
N GLU A 173 1.91 -5.41 -14.83
CA GLU A 173 0.51 -5.82 -14.75
C GLU A 173 0.00 -5.73 -13.31
N MET A 174 0.78 -6.14 -12.31
CA MET A 174 0.44 -5.95 -10.90
C MET A 174 0.22 -4.47 -10.56
N ILE A 175 1.08 -3.58 -11.06
CA ILE A 175 0.92 -2.12 -10.87
C ILE A 175 -0.35 -1.62 -11.55
N ARG A 176 -0.65 -2.05 -12.78
CA ARG A 176 -1.89 -1.65 -13.48
C ARG A 176 -3.13 -2.09 -12.71
N GLY A 177 -3.17 -3.35 -12.25
CA GLY A 177 -4.31 -3.86 -11.51
C GLY A 177 -4.48 -3.22 -10.13
N ALA A 178 -3.39 -2.98 -9.39
CA ALA A 178 -3.44 -2.22 -8.15
C ALA A 178 -3.99 -0.80 -8.38
N ASN A 179 -3.54 -0.12 -9.44
CA ASN A 179 -4.09 1.18 -9.83
C ASN A 179 -5.57 1.10 -10.18
N ALA A 180 -5.99 0.10 -10.96
CA ALA A 180 -7.40 -0.10 -11.29
C ALA A 180 -8.27 -0.27 -10.04
N TYR A 181 -7.81 -1.00 -9.02
CA TYR A 181 -8.50 -1.11 -7.73
C TYR A 181 -8.63 0.25 -7.05
N LEU A 182 -7.52 0.99 -6.93
CA LEU A 182 -7.49 2.30 -6.25
C LEU A 182 -8.26 3.37 -7.03
N ASP A 183 -8.28 3.30 -8.36
CA ASP A 183 -9.06 4.19 -9.24
C ASP A 183 -10.55 3.88 -9.16
N GLY A 184 -10.93 2.62 -8.90
CA GLY A 184 -12.33 2.19 -8.72
C GLY A 184 -13.07 2.92 -7.60
N PHE A 185 -12.38 3.56 -6.66
CA PHE A 185 -12.99 4.43 -5.64
C PHE A 185 -13.50 5.74 -6.23
N SER A 186 -12.91 6.24 -7.31
CA SER A 186 -13.34 7.46 -8.01
C SER A 186 -14.08 7.18 -9.32
N ASP A 187 -13.72 6.11 -10.02
CA ASP A 187 -14.35 5.68 -11.27
C ASP A 187 -14.89 4.25 -11.14
N LYS A 188 -16.22 4.12 -11.04
CA LYS A 188 -16.92 2.85 -10.85
C LYS A 188 -16.92 1.95 -12.10
N PHE A 189 -16.44 2.43 -13.24
CA PHE A 189 -16.34 1.69 -14.49
C PHE A 189 -14.93 1.09 -14.72
N THR A 190 -14.01 1.30 -13.78
CA THR A 190 -12.67 0.74 -13.87
C THR A 190 -12.71 -0.79 -13.88
N ASP A 191 -12.04 -1.40 -14.87
CA ASP A 191 -11.91 -2.87 -14.95
C ASP A 191 -10.85 -3.37 -13.96
N ILE A 192 -11.31 -3.94 -12.86
CA ILE A 192 -10.48 -4.43 -11.77
C ILE A 192 -10.25 -5.94 -11.94
N PRO A 193 -9.02 -6.45 -11.83
CA PRO A 193 -8.70 -7.86 -12.08
C PRO A 193 -9.13 -8.77 -10.91
N TRP A 194 -10.42 -8.79 -10.58
CA TRP A 194 -10.98 -9.65 -9.55
C TRP A 194 -10.74 -11.13 -9.80
N GLY A 195 -10.31 -11.86 -8.77
CA GLY A 195 -10.18 -13.32 -8.80
C GLY A 195 -11.30 -14.02 -8.04
N VAL A 196 -11.35 -15.34 -8.19
CA VAL A 196 -12.23 -16.25 -7.44
C VAL A 196 -11.41 -17.52 -7.11
N PRO A 197 -11.28 -17.93 -5.83
CA PRO A 197 -11.67 -17.17 -4.63
C PRO A 197 -10.82 -15.92 -4.44
N CYS A 198 -11.39 -14.93 -3.79
CA CYS A 198 -10.70 -13.71 -3.38
C CYS A 198 -11.27 -13.21 -2.05
N ALA A 199 -10.39 -12.67 -1.19
CA ALA A 199 -10.78 -12.09 0.09
C ALA A 199 -10.12 -10.73 0.31
N ARG A 200 -10.86 -9.81 0.98
CA ARG A 200 -10.33 -8.53 1.48
C ARG A 200 -10.30 -8.58 3.00
N LEU A 201 -9.16 -8.22 3.57
CA LEU A 201 -8.93 -8.06 4.99
C LEU A 201 -8.61 -6.59 5.26
N GLU A 202 -9.60 -5.85 5.71
CA GLU A 202 -9.51 -4.40 5.96
C GLU A 202 -9.49 -4.14 7.46
N GLY A 203 -8.33 -3.86 8.03
CA GLY A 203 -8.15 -3.59 9.46
C GLY A 203 -8.57 -4.71 10.42
N GLY A 204 -9.41 -5.62 9.96
CA GLY A 204 -9.99 -6.75 10.72
C GLY A 204 -11.29 -7.24 10.10
N ALA A 205 -11.95 -6.42 9.27
CA ALA A 205 -13.11 -6.87 8.50
C ALA A 205 -12.68 -7.80 7.37
N TYR A 206 -13.30 -8.97 7.26
CA TYR A 206 -12.94 -10.01 6.29
C TYR A 206 -14.13 -10.41 5.43
N THR A 207 -13.95 -10.39 4.12
CA THR A 207 -15.06 -10.63 3.18
C THR A 207 -15.36 -12.10 2.93
N ASN A 208 -14.37 -13.00 3.07
CA ASN A 208 -14.55 -14.45 2.86
C ASN A 208 -14.51 -15.23 4.19
N ARG A 209 -15.38 -14.88 5.13
CA ARG A 209 -15.40 -15.47 6.49
C ARG A 209 -15.69 -16.95 6.52
N ASP A 210 -16.43 -17.46 5.54
CA ASP A 210 -16.84 -18.86 5.44
C ASP A 210 -15.82 -19.70 4.65
N ASN A 211 -14.69 -19.12 4.26
CA ASN A 211 -13.66 -19.74 3.41
C ASN A 211 -14.24 -20.41 2.14
N SER A 212 -15.19 -19.72 1.51
CA SER A 212 -15.86 -20.19 0.31
C SER A 212 -14.91 -20.21 -0.89
N PRO A 213 -14.86 -21.31 -1.66
CA PRO A 213 -14.05 -21.37 -2.88
C PRO A 213 -14.61 -20.50 -4.02
N THR A 214 -15.81 -19.94 -3.86
CA THR A 214 -16.48 -19.06 -4.84
C THR A 214 -16.59 -17.63 -4.37
N ALA A 215 -15.96 -17.27 -3.24
CA ALA A 215 -15.99 -15.91 -2.72
C ALA A 215 -15.30 -14.94 -3.71
N SER A 216 -15.86 -13.75 -3.85
CA SER A 216 -15.30 -12.65 -4.62
C SER A 216 -14.87 -11.49 -3.71
N CYS A 217 -13.80 -10.81 -4.08
CA CYS A 217 -13.42 -9.52 -3.49
C CYS A 217 -14.30 -8.37 -3.99
N GLU A 218 -15.11 -8.59 -5.00
CA GLU A 218 -16.02 -7.60 -5.56
C GLU A 218 -17.24 -7.40 -4.64
N VAL A 219 -17.00 -6.75 -3.52
CA VAL A 219 -18.05 -6.44 -2.52
C VAL A 219 -18.66 -5.05 -2.71
N GLY A 220 -18.40 -4.43 -3.86
CA GLY A 220 -18.79 -3.07 -4.20
C GLY A 220 -17.77 -2.03 -3.71
N MET A 221 -17.73 -0.89 -4.41
CA MET A 221 -17.00 0.30 -3.97
C MET A 221 -17.95 1.22 -3.20
N PRO A 222 -17.47 2.00 -2.22
CA PRO A 222 -18.31 2.97 -1.51
C PRO A 222 -19.07 3.88 -2.50
N PRO A 223 -20.27 4.33 -2.16
CA PRO A 223 -20.97 5.34 -2.97
C PRO A 223 -20.18 6.65 -2.96
N GLY A 224 -20.30 7.44 -4.03
CA GLY A 224 -19.59 8.70 -4.18
C GLY A 224 -18.22 8.55 -4.86
N VAL A 225 -17.48 9.64 -4.92
CA VAL A 225 -16.17 9.76 -5.53
C VAL A 225 -15.13 9.98 -4.42
N LEU A 226 -14.19 9.07 -4.31
CA LEU A 226 -13.10 9.16 -3.36
C LEU A 226 -11.78 8.94 -4.10
N TYR A 227 -10.82 9.83 -3.89
CA TYR A 227 -9.51 9.75 -4.53
C TYR A 227 -8.49 9.10 -3.59
N ILE A 228 -7.75 8.13 -4.13
CA ILE A 228 -6.60 7.52 -3.46
C ILE A 228 -5.35 7.93 -4.24
N VAL A 229 -4.50 8.74 -3.61
CA VAL A 229 -3.40 9.45 -4.28
C VAL A 229 -2.04 9.21 -3.60
N ASN A 230 -0.97 9.79 -4.12
CA ASN A 230 0.40 9.70 -3.59
C ASN A 230 0.88 8.24 -3.45
N ARG A 231 0.66 7.46 -4.49
CA ARG A 231 0.94 6.02 -4.52
C ARG A 231 2.43 5.74 -4.65
N ASP A 232 2.99 4.99 -3.70
CA ASP A 232 4.35 4.43 -3.76
C ASP A 232 4.27 2.90 -3.73
N TYR A 233 4.99 2.25 -4.65
CA TYR A 233 4.86 0.81 -4.92
C TYR A 233 6.08 0.05 -4.42
N LEU A 234 5.81 -1.15 -3.90
CA LEU A 234 6.76 -2.21 -3.63
C LEU A 234 6.24 -3.48 -4.29
N VAL A 235 7.07 -4.17 -5.08
CA VAL A 235 6.67 -5.38 -5.81
C VAL A 235 7.56 -6.54 -5.41
N ASP A 236 6.97 -7.58 -4.82
CA ASP A 236 7.61 -8.88 -4.58
C ASP A 236 7.14 -9.88 -5.64
N GLU A 237 7.96 -10.05 -6.69
CA GLU A 237 7.65 -10.93 -7.82
C GLU A 237 7.54 -12.41 -7.40
N GLU A 238 8.38 -12.85 -6.46
CA GLU A 238 8.39 -14.24 -5.99
C GLU A 238 7.11 -14.58 -5.23
N MET A 239 6.64 -13.63 -4.43
CA MET A 239 5.39 -13.75 -3.69
C MET A 239 4.17 -13.44 -4.57
N GLY A 240 4.33 -12.85 -5.75
CA GLY A 240 3.23 -12.32 -6.55
C GLY A 240 2.45 -11.23 -5.80
N VAL A 241 3.15 -10.35 -5.08
CA VAL A 241 2.53 -9.35 -4.22
C VAL A 241 3.00 -7.95 -4.57
N ILE A 242 2.06 -7.03 -4.59
CA ILE A 242 2.34 -5.59 -4.64
C ILE A 242 1.77 -4.92 -3.39
N ASN A 243 2.59 -4.13 -2.71
CA ASN A 243 2.15 -3.25 -1.63
C ASN A 243 2.20 -1.80 -2.10
N VAL A 244 1.12 -1.06 -1.85
CA VAL A 244 0.98 0.36 -2.22
C VAL A 244 0.76 1.18 -0.96
N TYR A 245 1.69 2.11 -0.66
CA TYR A 245 1.43 3.19 0.29
C TYR A 245 0.76 4.33 -0.45
N CYS A 246 -0.29 4.90 0.12
CA CYS A 246 -1.09 5.95 -0.50
C CYS A 246 -1.82 6.79 0.54
N ARG A 247 -2.50 7.85 0.09
CA ARG A 247 -3.41 8.64 0.92
C ARG A 247 -4.85 8.35 0.53
N PHE A 248 -5.65 7.92 1.50
CA PHE A 248 -7.07 7.65 1.36
C PHE A 248 -7.88 8.92 1.62
N GLY A 249 -8.59 9.41 0.60
CA GLY A 249 -9.37 10.65 0.70
C GLY A 249 -8.70 11.89 0.11
N GLY A 250 -7.83 11.73 -0.92
CA GLY A 250 -7.13 12.83 -1.60
C GLY A 250 -5.82 13.23 -0.94
N SER A 251 -5.24 14.35 -1.36
CA SER A 251 -3.89 14.79 -0.94
C SER A 251 -3.77 15.11 0.54
N THR A 252 -4.87 15.46 1.20
CA THR A 252 -4.98 15.68 2.65
C THR A 252 -5.57 14.49 3.39
N GLY A 253 -5.84 13.39 2.66
CA GLY A 253 -6.39 12.16 3.20
C GLY A 253 -5.42 11.41 4.13
N GLY A 254 -5.94 10.40 4.82
CA GLY A 254 -5.17 9.66 5.80
C GLY A 254 -4.16 8.68 5.21
N PRO A 255 -3.19 8.27 6.03
CA PRO A 255 -2.21 7.23 5.68
C PRO A 255 -2.89 5.90 5.42
N ASP A 256 -2.48 5.25 4.35
CA ASP A 256 -3.12 4.03 3.90
C ASP A 256 -2.13 3.09 3.20
N SER A 257 -2.28 1.78 3.44
CA SER A 257 -1.48 0.71 2.85
C SER A 257 -2.39 -0.35 2.27
N HIS A 258 -2.26 -0.62 0.99
CA HIS A 258 -2.91 -1.73 0.32
C HIS A 258 -1.89 -2.78 -0.12
N THR A 259 -2.11 -4.04 0.25
CA THR A 259 -1.29 -5.18 -0.15
C THR A 259 -2.14 -6.13 -0.99
N PHE A 260 -1.78 -6.32 -2.25
CA PHE A 260 -2.51 -7.15 -3.20
C PHE A 260 -1.70 -8.38 -3.55
N ARG A 261 -2.26 -9.57 -3.36
CA ARG A 261 -1.70 -10.82 -3.86
C ARG A 261 -2.35 -11.21 -5.16
N TYR A 262 -1.50 -11.47 -6.15
CA TYR A 262 -1.87 -11.94 -7.47
C TYR A 262 -1.52 -13.41 -7.64
N ILE A 263 -2.41 -14.15 -8.30
CA ILE A 263 -2.12 -15.47 -8.86
C ILE A 263 -2.78 -15.51 -10.24
N ASP A 264 -1.99 -15.81 -11.27
CA ASP A 264 -2.47 -15.87 -12.66
C ASP A 264 -3.17 -14.56 -13.12
N GLY A 265 -2.59 -13.41 -12.82
CA GLY A 265 -3.10 -12.08 -13.22
C GLY A 265 -4.34 -11.61 -12.46
N LYS A 266 -4.78 -12.32 -11.42
CA LYS A 266 -6.01 -12.01 -10.67
C LYS A 266 -5.74 -11.83 -9.18
N PHE A 267 -6.46 -10.92 -8.53
CA PHE A 267 -6.44 -10.77 -7.08
C PHE A 267 -6.90 -12.04 -6.36
N ARG A 268 -6.23 -12.38 -5.26
CA ARG A 268 -6.60 -13.46 -4.35
C ARG A 268 -6.77 -12.99 -2.91
N GLN A 269 -5.87 -12.17 -2.42
CA GLN A 269 -5.96 -11.52 -1.12
C GLN A 269 -5.68 -10.02 -1.27
N ILE A 270 -6.38 -9.21 -0.49
CA ILE A 270 -6.15 -7.77 -0.37
C ILE A 270 -6.15 -7.42 1.11
N HIS A 271 -5.01 -6.97 1.64
CA HIS A 271 -4.92 -6.42 2.99
C HIS A 271 -4.91 -4.89 2.95
N THR A 272 -5.59 -4.27 3.90
CA THR A 272 -5.63 -2.81 4.01
C THR A 272 -5.39 -2.37 5.45
N LEU A 273 -4.49 -1.42 5.62
CA LEU A 273 -4.22 -0.73 6.87
C LEU A 273 -4.46 0.76 6.66
N THR A 274 -5.55 1.29 7.22
CA THR A 274 -5.96 2.68 7.04
C THR A 274 -5.95 3.40 8.39
N ALA A 275 -4.97 4.27 8.59
CA ALA A 275 -4.76 4.99 9.86
C ALA A 275 -5.60 6.29 9.90
N ILE A 276 -6.93 6.13 9.87
CA ILE A 276 -7.91 7.19 10.04
C ILE A 276 -9.02 6.72 11.00
N PRO A 277 -9.64 7.62 11.76
CA PRO A 277 -10.80 7.25 12.57
C PRO A 277 -11.92 6.62 11.75
N GLY A 278 -12.53 5.56 12.26
CA GLY A 278 -13.60 4.86 11.54
C GLY A 278 -14.35 3.81 12.35
N PRO A 279 -15.33 3.13 11.69
CA PRO A 279 -16.02 2.00 12.29
C PRO A 279 -15.04 0.90 12.64
N GLN A 280 -15.42 0.04 13.58
CA GLN A 280 -14.60 -1.09 14.01
C GLN A 280 -15.09 -2.40 13.41
N ALA A 281 -14.21 -3.39 13.28
CA ALA A 281 -14.60 -4.77 13.02
C ALA A 281 -14.81 -5.53 14.35
N ASN A 282 -15.63 -6.59 14.32
CA ASN A 282 -15.73 -7.54 15.43
C ASN A 282 -14.74 -8.72 15.24
N ASP A 283 -14.63 -9.58 16.25
CA ASP A 283 -13.69 -10.73 16.23
C ASP A 283 -14.03 -11.77 15.15
N GLU A 284 -15.25 -11.75 14.61
CA GLU A 284 -15.68 -12.58 13.49
C GLU A 284 -15.47 -11.91 12.12
N GLY A 285 -14.77 -10.77 12.07
CA GLY A 285 -14.46 -10.06 10.83
C GLY A 285 -15.66 -9.35 10.18
N GLY A 286 -16.75 -9.14 10.92
CA GLY A 286 -17.87 -8.32 10.49
C GLY A 286 -17.70 -6.86 10.91
N MET A 287 -18.28 -5.92 10.16
CA MET A 287 -18.36 -4.52 10.60
C MET A 287 -19.31 -4.40 11.79
N VAL A 288 -18.89 -3.67 12.84
CA VAL A 288 -19.75 -3.32 13.95
C VAL A 288 -20.67 -2.19 13.50
N ARG A 289 -21.98 -2.51 13.33
CA ARG A 289 -23.01 -1.50 13.12
C ARG A 289 -23.34 -0.85 14.46
N GLY A 290 -22.76 0.31 14.74
CA GLY A 290 -23.07 0.98 15.99
C GLY A 290 -22.11 2.09 16.38
N ALA A 291 -22.02 3.11 15.55
CA ALA A 291 -21.89 4.52 15.83
C ALA A 291 -22.31 5.19 14.54
N ALA A 292 -23.29 6.09 14.59
CA ALA A 292 -23.86 6.72 13.41
C ALA A 292 -22.76 7.15 12.43
N ASP A 293 -22.83 6.64 11.21
CA ASP A 293 -22.09 7.23 10.10
C ASP A 293 -22.51 8.69 10.02
N PRO A 294 -21.62 9.66 10.32
CA PRO A 294 -21.98 11.08 10.26
C PRO A 294 -22.35 11.55 8.85
N ASN A 295 -22.20 10.67 7.83
CA ASN A 295 -22.52 10.95 6.43
C ASN A 295 -23.71 10.13 5.89
N ALA A 296 -24.44 9.41 6.74
CA ALA A 296 -25.68 8.73 6.35
C ALA A 296 -26.88 9.69 6.44
N SER A 297 -26.95 10.62 5.51
CA SER A 297 -28.13 11.45 5.25
C SER A 297 -28.31 11.72 3.76
#